data_889cf1995f49ede280a2cf30edbb62a1
#
_entry.id   889cf1995f49ede280a2cf30edbb62a1
#
_cell.length_a   1.000
_cell.length_b   1.000
_cell.length_c   1.000
_cell.angle_alpha   90.00
_cell.angle_beta   90.00
_cell.angle_gamma   90.00
#
_symmetry.space_group_name_H-M   'P 1'
#
loop_
_entity.id
_entity.type
_entity.pdbx_description
1 polymer ?
#
loop_
_entity_poly.entity_id
_entity_poly.type
_entity_poly.pdbx_seq_one_letter_code
_entity_poly.pdbx_strand_id
1 'polypeptide(L)'
;MKPKLLPPVKYLQEMFYLDTDSPSGLRWRKAPSAWTKANSIAGIQRTKDHYWRVRWKYQGETVDYMAHRIVYALQHGCDPADMFIDHIHNDKDNNKPLRLATKLQNSQNRNGRKNTTSIYKGVCLIKATGRWRATIRVDKHYKHIGVYATQEEAALAYNEVALLHFGEFARLNQINSPQN
;
A
#
# COMPACT_ATOMS: atom_id res chain seq x y z
N MET A 1 7.87 -0.40 14.27
CA MET A 1 8.63 0.85 14.24
C MET A 1 7.64 1.96 13.94
N LYS A 2 7.61 3.03 14.72
CA LYS A 2 6.77 4.20 14.41
C LYS A 2 7.32 4.94 13.19
N PRO A 3 6.47 5.54 12.35
CA PRO A 3 6.94 6.37 11.25
C PRO A 3 7.78 7.55 11.78
N LYS A 4 8.84 7.90 11.06
CA LYS A 4 9.64 9.09 11.38
C LYS A 4 8.85 10.34 10.93
N LEU A 5 8.75 11.35 11.79
CA LEU A 5 8.13 12.63 11.46
C LEU A 5 8.87 13.31 10.30
N LEU A 6 8.11 13.90 9.41
CA LEU A 6 8.64 14.65 8.26
C LEU A 6 9.16 16.04 8.70
N PRO A 7 10.08 16.65 7.95
CA PRO A 7 10.33 18.09 8.04
C PRO A 7 9.04 18.89 7.81
N PRO A 8 9.00 20.17 8.27
CA PRO A 8 7.83 21.03 8.04
C PRO A 8 7.40 21.06 6.58
N VAL A 9 6.08 21.03 6.32
CA VAL A 9 5.54 20.96 4.94
C VAL A 9 6.04 22.14 4.09
N LYS A 10 6.17 23.33 4.66
CA LYS A 10 6.73 24.50 3.98
C LYS A 10 8.13 24.21 3.43
N TYR A 11 8.99 23.57 4.22
CA TYR A 11 10.32 23.16 3.77
C TYR A 11 10.24 22.10 2.67
N LEU A 12 9.34 21.12 2.79
CA LEU A 12 9.14 20.12 1.76
C LEU A 12 8.69 20.75 0.42
N GLN A 13 7.85 21.78 0.46
CA GLN A 13 7.41 22.56 -0.72
C GLN A 13 8.56 23.33 -1.38
N GLU A 14 9.54 23.78 -0.61
CA GLU A 14 10.75 24.41 -1.14
C GLU A 14 11.67 23.41 -1.84
N MET A 15 11.71 22.17 -1.34
CA MET A 15 12.60 21.12 -1.85
C MET A 15 12.02 20.32 -3.00
N PHE A 16 10.70 20.12 -3.01
CA PHE A 16 10.01 19.19 -3.91
C PHE A 16 8.80 19.83 -4.58
N TYR A 17 8.38 19.25 -5.68
CA TYR A 17 7.04 19.41 -6.22
C TYR A 17 6.46 18.07 -6.65
N LEU A 18 5.12 18.01 -6.67
CA LEU A 18 4.38 16.85 -7.12
C LEU A 18 4.42 16.76 -8.64
N ASP A 19 4.69 15.58 -9.15
CA ASP A 19 4.67 15.30 -10.59
C ASP A 19 4.02 13.94 -10.84
N THR A 20 2.94 13.98 -11.65
CA THR A 20 2.18 12.79 -12.01
C THR A 20 2.96 11.83 -12.89
N ASP A 21 3.92 12.32 -13.66
CA ASP A 21 4.72 11.53 -14.58
C ASP A 21 5.98 10.97 -13.91
N SER A 22 6.26 11.42 -12.68
CA SER A 22 7.35 10.86 -11.88
C SER A 22 6.91 9.56 -11.21
N PRO A 23 7.64 8.46 -11.35
CA PRO A 23 7.30 7.19 -10.70
C PRO A 23 7.35 7.28 -9.17
N SER A 24 8.15 8.17 -8.60
CA SER A 24 8.13 8.47 -7.15
C SER A 24 6.99 9.40 -6.74
N GLY A 25 6.30 10.04 -7.71
CA GLY A 25 5.34 11.12 -7.49
C GLY A 25 5.98 12.48 -7.17
N LEU A 26 7.32 12.56 -7.17
CA LEU A 26 8.08 13.73 -6.75
C LEU A 26 9.20 14.07 -7.71
N ARG A 27 9.47 15.38 -7.86
CA ARG A 27 10.73 15.89 -8.42
C ARG A 27 11.37 16.90 -7.48
N TRP A 28 12.66 17.03 -7.62
CA TRP A 28 13.43 18.04 -6.92
C TRP A 28 13.12 19.42 -7.47
N ARG A 29 12.58 20.32 -6.66
CA ARG A 29 12.49 21.75 -6.99
C ARG A 29 13.86 22.40 -6.80
N LYS A 30 14.55 22.07 -5.70
CA LYS A 30 15.89 22.54 -5.37
C LYS A 30 16.83 21.36 -5.32
N ALA A 31 17.95 21.44 -5.99
CA ALA A 31 18.99 20.41 -5.97
C ALA A 31 19.50 20.18 -4.54
N PRO A 32 19.42 18.95 -4.01
CA PRO A 32 19.85 18.65 -2.63
C PRO A 32 21.39 18.55 -2.50
N SER A 33 22.12 18.46 -3.63
CA SER A 33 23.58 18.34 -3.70
C SER A 33 24.09 18.74 -5.09
N ALA A 34 25.38 18.93 -5.20
CA ALA A 34 26.03 19.23 -6.49
C ALA A 34 25.84 18.13 -7.55
N TRP A 35 25.57 16.90 -7.13
CA TRP A 35 25.40 15.74 -8.03
C TRP A 35 23.95 15.50 -8.45
N THR A 36 23.00 16.21 -7.87
CA THR A 36 21.57 16.05 -8.16
C THR A 36 21.05 17.31 -8.85
N LYS A 37 20.44 17.14 -10.02
CA LYS A 37 19.87 18.28 -10.76
C LYS A 37 18.46 18.62 -10.26
N ALA A 38 18.13 19.92 -10.26
CA ALA A 38 16.74 20.35 -10.15
C ALA A 38 15.91 19.71 -11.27
N ASN A 39 14.61 19.52 -11.03
CA ASN A 39 13.66 18.86 -11.93
C ASN A 39 13.92 17.35 -12.19
N SER A 40 14.98 16.76 -11.61
CA SER A 40 15.15 15.30 -11.68
C SER A 40 14.19 14.58 -10.74
N ILE A 41 13.94 13.28 -11.00
CA ILE A 41 13.13 12.42 -10.13
C ILE A 41 13.71 12.44 -8.71
N ALA A 42 12.85 12.69 -7.72
CA ALA A 42 13.26 12.67 -6.31
C ALA A 42 13.10 11.27 -5.73
N GLY A 43 14.23 10.67 -5.38
CA GLY A 43 14.28 9.36 -4.73
C GLY A 43 14.82 8.23 -5.60
N ILE A 44 15.00 7.10 -4.94
CA ILE A 44 15.48 5.85 -5.53
C ILE A 44 14.52 4.74 -5.09
N GLN A 45 14.11 3.90 -6.05
CA GLN A 45 13.30 2.74 -5.75
C GLN A 45 14.16 1.61 -5.19
N ARG A 46 13.71 0.99 -4.11
CA ARG A 46 14.38 -0.17 -3.55
C ARG A 46 13.87 -1.45 -4.19
N THR A 47 14.78 -2.26 -4.69
CA THR A 47 14.46 -3.56 -5.33
C THR A 47 13.81 -4.56 -4.38
N LYS A 48 14.13 -4.51 -3.07
CA LYS A 48 13.63 -5.47 -2.08
C LYS A 48 12.15 -5.32 -1.73
N ASP A 49 11.66 -4.09 -1.62
CA ASP A 49 10.31 -3.79 -1.13
C ASP A 49 9.49 -2.90 -2.08
N HIS A 50 10.08 -2.50 -3.20
CA HIS A 50 9.52 -1.65 -4.25
C HIS A 50 9.11 -0.24 -3.80
N TYR A 51 9.50 0.17 -2.59
CA TYR A 51 9.21 1.52 -2.13
C TYR A 51 10.24 2.52 -2.62
N TRP A 52 9.77 3.69 -3.03
CA TRP A 52 10.60 4.85 -3.31
C TRP A 52 11.06 5.51 -2.02
N ARG A 53 12.37 5.75 -1.92
CA ARG A 53 12.99 6.46 -0.79
C ARG A 53 13.70 7.70 -1.26
N VAL A 54 13.54 8.79 -0.50
CA VAL A 54 14.17 10.07 -0.76
C VAL A 54 15.15 10.36 0.37
N ARG A 55 16.40 10.60 0.00
CA ARG A 55 17.49 10.88 0.94
C ARG A 55 18.13 12.22 0.61
N TRP A 56 18.27 13.05 1.63
CA TRP A 56 18.95 14.35 1.51
C TRP A 56 19.48 14.82 2.86
N LYS A 57 20.22 15.97 2.91
CA LYS A 57 20.64 16.63 4.14
C LYS A 57 19.57 17.60 4.61
N TYR A 58 19.15 17.46 5.87
CA TYR A 58 18.24 18.37 6.55
C TYR A 58 18.82 18.70 7.93
N GLN A 59 19.00 19.98 8.25
CA GLN A 59 19.61 20.47 9.49
C GLN A 59 20.97 19.80 9.81
N GLY A 60 21.81 19.62 8.78
CA GLY A 60 23.13 18.99 8.92
C GLY A 60 23.13 17.46 8.92
N GLU A 61 22.00 16.81 9.13
CA GLU A 61 21.89 15.36 9.17
C GLU A 61 21.39 14.78 7.84
N THR A 62 21.84 13.57 7.53
CA THR A 62 21.26 12.81 6.41
C THR A 62 19.95 12.17 6.83
N VAL A 63 18.86 12.57 6.17
CA VAL A 63 17.52 12.03 6.39
C VAL A 63 17.11 11.11 5.25
N ASP A 64 16.29 10.11 5.56
CA ASP A 64 15.77 9.11 4.61
C ASP A 64 14.29 8.88 4.90
N TYR A 65 13.43 9.22 3.94
CA TYR A 65 11.98 9.12 4.06
C TYR A 65 11.39 8.34 2.88
N MET A 66 10.25 7.72 3.14
CA MET A 66 9.43 7.13 2.09
C MET A 66 8.80 8.22 1.23
N ALA A 67 8.93 8.15 -0.10
CA ALA A 67 8.41 9.15 -1.03
C ALA A 67 6.90 9.36 -0.86
N HIS A 68 6.11 8.29 -0.70
CA HIS A 68 4.66 8.38 -0.52
C HIS A 68 4.24 9.22 0.69
N ARG A 69 5.06 9.29 1.76
CA ARG A 69 4.78 10.17 2.91
C ARG A 69 4.95 11.64 2.55
N ILE A 70 6.00 11.96 1.77
CA ILE A 70 6.25 13.31 1.27
C ILE A 70 5.15 13.73 0.28
N VAL A 71 4.77 12.82 -0.63
CA VAL A 71 3.65 13.02 -1.58
C VAL A 71 2.38 13.37 -0.81
N TYR A 72 2.02 12.56 0.18
CA TYR A 72 0.85 12.79 1.02
C TYR A 72 0.91 14.16 1.72
N ALA A 73 2.05 14.48 2.34
CA ALA A 73 2.21 15.73 3.06
C ALA A 73 2.08 16.97 2.15
N LEU A 74 2.61 16.88 0.93
CA LEU A 74 2.48 17.96 -0.07
C LEU A 74 1.06 18.10 -0.62
N GLN A 75 0.33 16.98 -0.77
CA GLN A 75 -1.05 17.00 -1.25
C GLN A 75 -2.03 17.56 -0.22
N HIS A 76 -1.81 17.25 1.06
CA HIS A 76 -2.76 17.55 2.13
C HIS A 76 -2.31 18.68 3.07
N GLY A 77 -1.11 19.21 2.89
CA GLY A 77 -0.58 20.31 3.70
C GLY A 77 -0.22 19.92 5.15
N CYS A 78 -0.15 18.62 5.48
CA CYS A 78 0.16 18.15 6.84
C CYS A 78 0.97 16.85 6.84
N ASP A 79 1.79 16.65 7.89
CA ASP A 79 2.47 15.37 8.12
C ASP A 79 1.43 14.29 8.47
N PRO A 80 1.45 13.10 7.85
CA PRO A 80 0.62 11.98 8.26
C PRO A 80 0.91 11.43 9.66
N ALA A 81 1.85 12.00 10.40
CA ALA A 81 2.21 11.66 11.79
C ALA A 81 2.39 10.15 12.01
N ASP A 82 1.67 9.57 12.97
CA ASP A 82 1.73 8.15 13.31
C ASP A 82 0.92 7.25 12.36
N MET A 83 0.18 7.84 11.42
CA MET A 83 -0.63 7.08 10.46
C MET A 83 0.25 6.45 9.37
N PHE A 84 -0.20 5.32 8.86
CA PHE A 84 0.36 4.69 7.68
C PHE A 84 -0.21 5.34 6.42
N ILE A 85 0.60 5.40 5.38
CA ILE A 85 0.12 5.73 4.04
C ILE A 85 -0.10 4.41 3.31
N ASP A 86 -1.33 4.17 2.93
CA ASP A 86 -1.74 2.98 2.19
C ASP A 86 -1.87 3.29 0.70
N HIS A 87 -1.31 2.43 -0.13
CA HIS A 87 -1.50 2.46 -1.58
C HIS A 87 -2.82 1.74 -1.88
N ILE A 88 -3.86 2.48 -2.28
CA ILE A 88 -5.23 1.95 -2.45
C ILE A 88 -5.24 0.69 -3.31
N HIS A 89 -4.47 0.67 -4.38
CA HIS A 89 -4.37 -0.48 -5.29
C HIS A 89 -3.22 -1.46 -4.97
N ASN A 90 -2.52 -1.29 -3.83
CA ASN A 90 -1.29 -2.02 -3.47
C ASN A 90 -0.15 -1.89 -4.49
N ASP A 91 -0.21 -0.91 -5.37
CA ASP A 91 0.85 -0.59 -6.31
C ASP A 91 1.88 0.33 -5.65
N LYS A 92 2.96 -0.26 -5.17
CA LYS A 92 4.04 0.45 -4.48
C LYS A 92 4.98 1.17 -5.44
N ASP A 93 4.91 0.81 -6.71
CA ASP A 93 5.68 1.43 -7.78
C ASP A 93 5.09 2.80 -8.14
N ASN A 94 3.80 2.98 -7.83
CA ASN A 94 3.06 4.21 -8.08
C ASN A 94 2.54 4.79 -6.76
N ASN A 95 3.00 6.00 -6.41
CA ASN A 95 2.56 6.70 -5.21
C ASN A 95 1.23 7.45 -5.40
N LYS A 96 0.28 6.84 -6.14
CA LYS A 96 -1.08 7.38 -6.40
C LYS A 96 -2.06 6.24 -6.69
N PRO A 97 -3.30 6.32 -6.21
CA PRO A 97 -3.77 7.19 -5.13
C PRO A 97 -3.33 6.65 -3.76
N LEU A 98 -3.14 7.58 -2.83
CA LEU A 98 -2.74 7.31 -1.45
C LEU A 98 -3.87 7.68 -0.48
N ARG A 99 -3.95 6.96 0.64
CA ARG A 99 -4.86 7.31 1.75
C ARG A 99 -4.19 7.09 3.11
N LEU A 100 -4.70 7.76 4.14
CA LEU A 100 -4.33 7.45 5.52
C LEU A 100 -4.95 6.11 5.94
N ALA A 101 -4.17 5.35 6.69
CA ALA A 101 -4.61 4.09 7.24
C ALA A 101 -4.00 3.87 8.62
N THR A 102 -4.76 3.26 9.52
CA THR A 102 -4.18 2.65 10.71
C THR A 102 -3.35 1.42 10.31
N LYS A 103 -2.55 0.91 11.23
CA LYS A 103 -1.80 -0.34 11.00
C LYS A 103 -2.74 -1.51 10.65
N LEU A 104 -3.92 -1.56 11.28
CA LEU A 104 -4.92 -2.59 11.03
C LEU A 104 -5.49 -2.46 9.62
N GLN A 105 -5.98 -1.28 9.23
CA GLN A 105 -6.53 -1.00 7.90
C GLN A 105 -5.53 -1.29 6.79
N ASN A 106 -4.28 -0.81 6.94
CA ASN A 106 -3.22 -1.11 5.97
C ASN A 106 -2.94 -2.62 5.84
N SER A 107 -3.11 -3.39 6.94
CA SER A 107 -2.99 -4.86 6.89
C SER A 107 -4.17 -5.55 6.20
N GLN A 108 -5.35 -4.95 6.22
CA GLN A 108 -6.56 -5.45 5.56
C GLN A 108 -6.46 -5.34 4.03
N ASN A 109 -5.86 -4.26 3.53
CA ASN A 109 -5.59 -4.05 2.10
C ASN A 109 -4.45 -4.94 1.53
N ARG A 110 -3.76 -5.76 2.32
CA ARG A 110 -2.68 -6.62 1.82
C ARG A 110 -3.21 -7.72 0.91
N ASN A 111 -2.42 -8.07 -0.10
CA ASN A 111 -2.67 -9.23 -0.95
C ASN A 111 -2.70 -10.53 -0.14
N GLY A 112 -3.29 -11.57 -0.69
CA GLY A 112 -3.22 -12.93 -0.18
C GLY A 112 -1.77 -13.41 0.00
N ARG A 113 -1.57 -14.47 0.78
CA ARG A 113 -0.25 -15.08 0.93
C ARG A 113 0.15 -15.78 -0.38
N LYS A 114 1.41 -15.72 -0.72
CA LYS A 114 1.99 -16.55 -1.78
C LYS A 114 2.08 -18.02 -1.31
N ASN A 115 2.08 -18.96 -2.23
CA ASN A 115 2.20 -20.41 -1.96
C ASN A 115 1.05 -20.99 -1.12
N THR A 116 -0.18 -20.58 -1.43
CA THR A 116 -1.41 -21.19 -0.90
C THR A 116 -2.05 -22.10 -1.96
N THR A 117 -3.00 -22.94 -1.54
CA THR A 117 -3.72 -23.85 -2.44
C THR A 117 -4.68 -23.13 -3.39
N SER A 118 -4.98 -21.86 -3.14
CA SER A 118 -5.79 -20.99 -4.00
C SER A 118 -5.05 -19.70 -4.32
N ILE A 119 -5.33 -19.12 -5.49
CA ILE A 119 -4.88 -17.78 -5.88
C ILE A 119 -5.65 -16.68 -5.13
N TYR A 120 -6.82 -17.01 -4.58
CA TYR A 120 -7.70 -16.06 -3.92
C TYR A 120 -7.37 -15.89 -2.45
N LYS A 121 -7.43 -14.65 -1.97
CA LYS A 121 -7.25 -14.29 -0.56
C LYS A 121 -8.35 -14.90 0.29
N GLY A 122 -7.96 -15.56 1.39
CA GLY A 122 -8.91 -16.14 2.34
C GLY A 122 -9.52 -17.48 1.92
N VAL A 123 -9.10 -18.04 0.78
CA VAL A 123 -9.60 -19.29 0.23
C VAL A 123 -8.56 -20.39 0.34
N CYS A 124 -8.94 -21.58 0.74
CA CYS A 124 -8.07 -22.75 0.76
C CYS A 124 -8.83 -24.04 0.45
N LEU A 125 -8.14 -24.99 -0.23
CA LEU A 125 -8.66 -26.30 -0.53
C LEU A 125 -8.69 -27.19 0.72
N ILE A 126 -9.81 -27.87 0.95
CA ILE A 126 -9.94 -28.94 1.93
C ILE A 126 -9.61 -30.25 1.21
N LYS A 127 -8.38 -30.72 1.34
CA LYS A 127 -7.87 -31.89 0.61
C LYS A 127 -8.73 -33.14 0.80
N ALA A 128 -9.31 -33.33 1.98
CA ALA A 128 -10.12 -34.50 2.31
C ALA A 128 -11.44 -34.58 1.53
N THR A 129 -12.01 -33.44 1.13
CA THR A 129 -13.33 -33.36 0.48
C THR A 129 -13.28 -32.79 -0.91
N GLY A 130 -12.13 -32.25 -1.36
CA GLY A 130 -12.00 -31.53 -2.62
C GLY A 130 -12.75 -30.19 -2.66
N ARG A 131 -13.34 -29.75 -1.55
CA ARG A 131 -14.11 -28.49 -1.46
C ARG A 131 -13.27 -27.33 -0.99
N TRP A 132 -13.76 -26.10 -1.19
CA TRP A 132 -13.05 -24.87 -0.90
C TRP A 132 -13.63 -24.17 0.32
N ARG A 133 -12.75 -23.86 1.28
CA ARG A 133 -13.11 -23.14 2.50
C ARG A 133 -12.74 -21.67 2.37
N ALA A 134 -13.71 -20.78 2.66
CA ALA A 134 -13.47 -19.35 2.83
C ALA A 134 -13.33 -19.00 4.32
N THR A 135 -12.31 -18.21 4.64
CA THR A 135 -12.03 -17.69 6.00
C THR A 135 -11.56 -16.25 5.93
N ILE A 136 -11.90 -15.46 6.94
CA ILE A 136 -11.45 -14.09 7.09
C ILE A 136 -10.87 -13.86 8.49
N ARG A 137 -9.89 -12.97 8.62
CA ARG A 137 -9.35 -12.58 9.90
C ARG A 137 -9.86 -11.20 10.29
N VAL A 138 -10.76 -11.16 11.28
CA VAL A 138 -11.32 -9.94 11.86
C VAL A 138 -10.88 -9.86 13.32
N ASP A 139 -10.40 -8.71 13.76
CA ASP A 139 -9.97 -8.45 15.14
C ASP A 139 -9.03 -9.52 15.72
N LYS A 140 -8.03 -9.90 14.92
CA LYS A 140 -7.03 -10.95 15.21
C LYS A 140 -7.59 -12.39 15.24
N HIS A 141 -8.88 -12.62 15.14
CA HIS A 141 -9.54 -13.93 15.12
C HIS A 141 -9.88 -14.36 13.71
N TYR A 142 -9.71 -15.67 13.44
CA TYR A 142 -10.18 -16.25 12.19
C TYR A 142 -11.66 -16.60 12.31
N LYS A 143 -12.45 -16.09 11.35
CA LYS A 143 -13.87 -16.43 11.19
C LYS A 143 -14.02 -17.35 9.99
N HIS A 144 -14.72 -18.45 10.18
CA HIS A 144 -15.15 -19.33 9.11
C HIS A 144 -16.34 -18.68 8.39
N ILE A 145 -16.27 -18.60 7.04
CA ILE A 145 -17.34 -18.04 6.21
C ILE A 145 -18.20 -19.17 5.66
N GLY A 146 -17.58 -20.18 5.04
CA GLY A 146 -18.30 -21.30 4.47
C GLY A 146 -17.38 -22.28 3.74
N VAL A 147 -18.01 -23.33 3.19
CA VAL A 147 -17.37 -24.34 2.32
C VAL A 147 -18.17 -24.44 1.02
N TYR A 148 -17.46 -24.32 -0.11
CA TYR A 148 -18.03 -24.12 -1.44
C TYR A 148 -17.54 -25.19 -2.41
N ALA A 149 -18.24 -25.36 -3.53
CA ALA A 149 -17.85 -26.32 -4.56
C ALA A 149 -16.65 -25.82 -5.36
N THR A 150 -16.57 -24.52 -5.65
CA THR A 150 -15.50 -23.89 -6.42
C THR A 150 -14.73 -22.88 -5.59
N GLN A 151 -13.49 -22.58 -5.99
CA GLN A 151 -12.71 -21.53 -5.33
C GLN A 151 -13.27 -20.14 -5.63
N GLU A 152 -13.93 -19.94 -6.77
CA GLU A 152 -14.56 -18.70 -7.19
C GLU A 152 -15.74 -18.36 -6.27
N GLU A 153 -16.61 -19.33 -5.98
CA GLU A 153 -17.71 -19.15 -5.01
C GLU A 153 -17.18 -18.79 -3.62
N ALA A 154 -16.14 -19.48 -3.17
CA ALA A 154 -15.49 -19.19 -1.89
C ALA A 154 -14.87 -17.77 -1.88
N ALA A 155 -14.33 -17.32 -3.01
CA ALA A 155 -13.75 -15.99 -3.16
C ALA A 155 -14.80 -14.88 -3.21
N LEU A 156 -15.95 -15.12 -3.83
CA LEU A 156 -17.11 -14.22 -3.79
C LEU A 156 -17.60 -14.03 -2.34
N ALA A 157 -17.84 -15.13 -1.65
CA ALA A 157 -18.27 -15.08 -0.25
C ALA A 157 -17.24 -14.36 0.66
N TYR A 158 -15.94 -14.56 0.41
CA TYR A 158 -14.89 -13.79 1.08
C TYR A 158 -15.02 -12.30 0.80
N ASN A 159 -15.25 -11.90 -0.47
CA ASN A 159 -15.36 -10.50 -0.85
C ASN A 159 -16.52 -9.79 -0.15
N GLU A 160 -17.69 -10.42 -0.07
CA GLU A 160 -18.87 -9.87 0.63
C GLU A 160 -18.57 -9.60 2.11
N VAL A 161 -18.02 -10.61 2.80
CA VAL A 161 -17.68 -10.48 4.22
C VAL A 161 -16.54 -9.49 4.44
N ALA A 162 -15.55 -9.44 3.53
CA ALA A 162 -14.46 -8.47 3.60
C ALA A 162 -14.98 -7.05 3.43
N LEU A 163 -15.88 -6.81 2.49
CA LEU A 163 -16.48 -5.49 2.27
C LEU A 163 -17.29 -5.04 3.50
N LEU A 164 -18.08 -5.95 4.09
CA LEU A 164 -18.85 -5.67 5.30
C LEU A 164 -17.97 -5.27 6.49
N HIS A 165 -16.85 -5.96 6.70
CA HIS A 165 -15.99 -5.73 7.86
C HIS A 165 -14.91 -4.65 7.66
N PHE A 166 -14.41 -4.46 6.43
CA PHE A 166 -13.26 -3.61 6.15
C PHE A 166 -13.60 -2.40 5.28
N GLY A 167 -14.83 -2.34 4.71
CA GLY A 167 -15.26 -1.24 3.87
C GLY A 167 -14.27 -0.96 2.74
N GLU A 168 -13.88 0.30 2.58
CA GLU A 168 -12.93 0.75 1.57
C GLU A 168 -11.52 0.13 1.69
N PHE A 169 -11.16 -0.40 2.87
CA PHE A 169 -9.87 -1.07 3.09
C PHE A 169 -9.90 -2.56 2.73
N ALA A 170 -11.04 -3.08 2.28
CA ALA A 170 -11.13 -4.46 1.84
C ALA A 170 -10.32 -4.70 0.57
N ARG A 171 -9.39 -5.67 0.61
CA ARG A 171 -8.74 -6.18 -0.60
C ARG A 171 -9.59 -7.30 -1.16
N LEU A 172 -10.38 -6.98 -2.18
CA LEU A 172 -11.26 -7.93 -2.84
C LEU A 172 -10.48 -8.82 -3.81
N ASN A 173 -10.90 -10.07 -3.94
CA ASN A 173 -10.46 -10.98 -4.98
C ASN A 173 -11.05 -10.55 -6.33
N GLN A 174 -10.21 -10.46 -7.34
CA GLN A 174 -10.68 -10.32 -8.71
C GLN A 174 -11.00 -11.71 -9.26
N ILE A 175 -12.25 -11.92 -9.60
CA ILE A 175 -12.73 -13.22 -10.10
C ILE A 175 -12.92 -13.03 -11.59
N ASN A 176 -12.08 -13.72 -12.38
CA ASN A 176 -12.28 -13.76 -13.81
C ASN A 176 -13.54 -14.59 -14.06
N SER A 177 -14.60 -13.96 -14.53
CA SER A 177 -15.74 -14.70 -15.09
C SER A 177 -15.22 -15.57 -16.22
N PRO A 178 -15.61 -16.85 -16.31
CA PRO A 178 -15.29 -17.64 -17.50
C PRO A 178 -15.80 -16.86 -18.72
N GLN A 179 -14.90 -16.58 -19.65
CA GLN A 179 -15.31 -16.08 -20.96
C GLN A 179 -16.13 -17.22 -21.60
N ASN A 180 -17.44 -17.01 -21.74
CA ASN A 180 -18.30 -17.84 -22.55
C ASN A 180 -17.88 -17.80 -24.02
#